data_ffa0ab0eb18e23abc4f39407257f3600
#
_entry.id   ffa0ab0eb18e23abc4f39407257f3600
#
_cell.length_a   1.000
_cell.length_b   1.000
_cell.length_c   1.000
_cell.angle_alpha   90.00
_cell.angle_beta   90.00
_cell.angle_gamma   90.00
#
_symmetry.space_group_name_H-M   'P 1'
#
loop_
_entity.id
_entity.type
_entity.pdbx_description
1 polymer ?
#
loop_
_entity_poly.entity_id
_entity_poly.type
_entity_poly.pdbx_seq_one_letter_code
_entity_poly.pdbx_strand_id
1 'polypeptide(L)'
;MKDQAVFEALQLELRRQRENVELIASENYVSEEVMRVQGSILTNKYAEGYPAKRYYGGCEFVDTIEEIARDRAKQLFGAKFANVQPHSGSQANMGAYRALLNPGDKVLGMNLSHGGHLTHGHPLNFSGKDYEFYEYGVSQETEMIDYEAIFEIANEVKPALIVAGASAYPRAIDFKKFREIADKVGAYLMVDMAHIAGLVAAGLHQNPVDYAHIVTTTTHKTLRGPRGGMILTNDEEIATKLDKVIFPGIQGGPLMHVIGAKQLLLEKR
;
A
#
# COMPACT_ATOMS: atom_id res chain seq x y z
N MET A 1 -25.74 12.28 19.64
CA MET A 1 -26.05 11.38 18.50
C MET A 1 -27.46 10.85 18.70
N LYS A 2 -28.29 10.74 17.65
CA LYS A 2 -29.69 10.28 17.80
C LYS A 2 -29.78 8.76 18.06
N ASP A 3 -28.86 7.98 17.50
CA ASP A 3 -28.76 6.55 17.73
C ASP A 3 -27.96 6.30 19.02
N GLN A 4 -28.69 5.95 20.09
CA GLN A 4 -28.11 5.76 21.41
C GLN A 4 -27.20 4.52 21.47
N ALA A 5 -27.55 3.43 20.77
CA ALA A 5 -26.75 2.19 20.78
C ALA A 5 -25.39 2.39 20.13
N VAL A 6 -25.36 3.09 18.98
CA VAL A 6 -24.09 3.44 18.31
C VAL A 6 -23.26 4.40 19.17
N PHE A 7 -23.90 5.36 19.83
CA PHE A 7 -23.20 6.30 20.73
C PHE A 7 -22.55 5.58 21.91
N GLU A 8 -23.27 4.67 22.56
CA GLU A 8 -22.74 3.88 23.69
C GLU A 8 -21.57 3.00 23.25
N ALA A 9 -21.68 2.31 22.09
CA ALA A 9 -20.59 1.51 21.54
C ALA A 9 -19.32 2.36 21.26
N LEU A 10 -19.50 3.58 20.71
CA LEU A 10 -18.38 4.50 20.48
C LEU A 10 -17.73 4.93 21.79
N GLN A 11 -18.51 5.20 22.87
CA GLN A 11 -17.95 5.55 24.17
C GLN A 11 -17.17 4.39 24.80
N LEU A 12 -17.65 3.15 24.65
CA LEU A 12 -16.95 1.96 25.12
C LEU A 12 -15.64 1.75 24.37
N GLU A 13 -15.64 1.92 23.03
CA GLU A 13 -14.42 1.83 22.22
C GLU A 13 -13.42 2.94 22.57
N LEU A 14 -13.89 4.17 22.79
CA LEU A 14 -13.01 5.25 23.24
C LEU A 14 -12.35 4.91 24.59
N ARG A 15 -13.12 4.34 25.53
CA ARG A 15 -12.58 3.86 26.80
C ARG A 15 -11.55 2.76 26.60
N ARG A 16 -11.86 1.74 25.76
CA ARG A 16 -10.93 0.66 25.45
C ARG A 16 -9.59 1.19 24.95
N GLN A 17 -9.63 2.11 23.98
CA GLN A 17 -8.41 2.69 23.41
C GLN A 17 -7.58 3.52 24.41
N ARG A 18 -8.21 4.08 25.45
CA ARG A 18 -7.52 4.85 26.49
C ARG A 18 -6.96 4.00 27.63
N GLU A 19 -7.63 2.91 27.94
CA GLU A 19 -7.32 2.08 29.11
C GLU A 19 -6.46 0.85 28.79
N ASN A 20 -6.33 0.48 27.50
CA ASN A 20 -5.56 -0.69 27.09
C ASN A 20 -4.27 -0.30 26.36
N VAL A 21 -3.24 -1.11 26.52
CA VAL A 21 -2.01 -1.02 25.73
C VAL A 21 -2.22 -1.78 24.43
N GLU A 22 -2.08 -1.08 23.30
CA GLU A 22 -2.22 -1.66 21.97
C GLU A 22 -0.89 -2.25 21.51
N LEU A 23 -0.85 -3.56 21.23
CA LEU A 23 0.33 -4.30 20.78
C LEU A 23 0.19 -4.86 19.36
N ILE A 24 -0.89 -4.52 18.64
CA ILE A 24 -1.07 -4.91 17.24
C ILE A 24 -0.25 -3.96 16.37
N ALA A 25 0.81 -4.47 15.73
CA ALA A 25 1.78 -3.68 14.96
C ALA A 25 1.16 -2.89 13.78
N SER A 26 -0.03 -3.30 13.31
CA SER A 26 -0.76 -2.62 12.23
C SER A 26 -1.75 -1.55 12.72
N GLU A 27 -1.89 -1.34 14.03
CA GLU A 27 -2.73 -0.29 14.60
C GLU A 27 -1.94 0.96 14.95
N ASN A 28 -2.59 2.11 14.88
CA ASN A 28 -2.04 3.41 15.27
C ASN A 28 -3.18 4.38 15.62
N TYR A 29 -2.85 5.43 16.34
CA TYR A 29 -3.78 6.49 16.71
C TYR A 29 -3.60 7.71 15.83
N VAL A 30 -4.56 7.99 14.98
CA VAL A 30 -4.54 9.16 14.09
C VAL A 30 -4.77 10.48 14.86
N SER A 31 -4.39 11.59 14.24
CA SER A 31 -4.70 12.92 14.82
C SER A 31 -6.18 13.24 14.73
N GLU A 32 -6.64 14.16 15.60
CA GLU A 32 -8.02 14.67 15.53
C GLU A 32 -8.35 15.33 14.20
N GLU A 33 -7.36 15.95 13.55
CA GLU A 33 -7.52 16.55 12.22
C GLU A 33 -7.85 15.50 11.16
N VAL A 34 -7.16 14.36 11.16
CA VAL A 34 -7.44 13.23 10.27
C VAL A 34 -8.87 12.73 10.49
N MET A 35 -9.29 12.52 11.75
CA MET A 35 -10.67 12.09 12.07
C MET A 35 -11.71 13.13 11.62
N ARG A 36 -11.42 14.42 11.81
CA ARG A 36 -12.32 15.53 11.41
C ARG A 36 -12.54 15.56 9.90
N VAL A 37 -11.48 15.39 9.11
CA VAL A 37 -11.59 15.36 7.64
C VAL A 37 -12.32 14.11 7.16
N GLN A 38 -12.08 12.94 7.77
CA GLN A 38 -12.83 11.72 7.44
C GLN A 38 -14.32 11.84 7.71
N GLY A 39 -14.74 12.57 8.76
CA GLY A 39 -16.14 12.85 9.07
C GLY A 39 -16.71 14.10 8.39
N SER A 40 -16.06 14.63 7.37
CA SER A 40 -16.45 15.88 6.70
C SER A 40 -17.45 15.67 5.56
N ILE A 41 -17.88 16.78 4.97
CA ILE A 41 -18.78 16.84 3.79
C ILE A 41 -18.21 16.14 2.56
N LEU A 42 -16.92 15.86 2.53
CA LEU A 42 -16.27 15.10 1.44
C LEU A 42 -16.87 13.69 1.26
N THR A 43 -17.48 13.15 2.31
CA THR A 43 -18.25 11.89 2.28
C THR A 43 -19.39 11.91 1.25
N ASN A 44 -19.96 13.07 0.95
CA ASN A 44 -21.10 13.23 0.04
C ASN A 44 -20.71 13.25 -1.44
N LYS A 45 -19.40 13.44 -1.75
CA LYS A 45 -18.98 13.69 -3.14
C LYS A 45 -18.64 12.41 -3.90
N TYR A 46 -19.30 12.20 -5.02
CA TYR A 46 -18.99 11.15 -5.98
C TYR A 46 -18.04 11.71 -7.07
N ALA A 47 -16.82 11.16 -7.19
CA ALA A 47 -15.75 11.73 -8.01
C ALA A 47 -15.04 10.67 -8.87
N GLU A 48 -15.80 9.86 -9.64
CA GLU A 48 -15.22 8.88 -10.55
C GLU A 48 -14.31 9.55 -11.59
N GLY A 49 -13.22 8.87 -11.91
CA GLY A 49 -12.14 9.39 -12.74
C GLY A 49 -10.99 9.98 -11.90
N TYR A 50 -10.25 10.88 -12.51
CA TYR A 50 -9.08 11.53 -11.93
C TYR A 50 -9.20 13.06 -12.03
N PRO A 51 -8.40 13.85 -11.29
CA PRO A 51 -8.42 15.30 -11.40
C PRO A 51 -8.37 15.79 -12.84
N ALA A 52 -9.19 16.77 -13.15
CA ALA A 52 -9.43 17.33 -14.49
C ALA A 52 -10.03 16.35 -15.53
N LYS A 53 -10.29 15.09 -15.15
CA LYS A 53 -10.86 14.05 -16.02
C LYS A 53 -11.94 13.25 -15.27
N ARG A 54 -12.88 13.96 -14.62
CA ARG A 54 -13.98 13.34 -13.88
C ARG A 54 -15.17 13.04 -14.80
N TYR A 55 -15.93 12.05 -14.38
CA TYR A 55 -17.18 11.68 -15.08
C TYR A 55 -18.38 12.53 -14.65
N TYR A 56 -18.26 13.27 -13.53
CA TYR A 56 -19.33 14.09 -12.97
C TYR A 56 -18.86 15.53 -12.73
N GLY A 57 -19.83 16.46 -12.75
CA GLY A 57 -19.59 17.87 -12.43
C GLY A 57 -19.39 18.14 -10.95
N GLY A 58 -18.97 19.36 -10.59
CA GLY A 58 -18.78 19.80 -9.22
C GLY A 58 -17.58 19.17 -8.53
N CYS A 59 -16.53 18.87 -9.28
CA CYS A 59 -15.32 18.21 -8.77
C CYS A 59 -14.13 19.15 -8.55
N GLU A 60 -14.26 20.43 -8.84
CA GLU A 60 -13.18 21.42 -8.78
C GLU A 60 -12.43 21.46 -7.44
N PHE A 61 -13.15 21.31 -6.33
CA PHE A 61 -12.52 21.33 -5.00
C PHE A 61 -11.95 19.96 -4.61
N VAL A 62 -12.61 18.87 -4.98
CA VAL A 62 -12.05 17.51 -4.70
C VAL A 62 -10.89 17.19 -5.63
N ASP A 63 -10.81 17.79 -6.81
CA ASP A 63 -9.64 17.74 -7.68
C ASP A 63 -8.43 18.36 -6.97
N THR A 64 -8.60 19.55 -6.40
CA THR A 64 -7.56 20.21 -5.60
C THR A 64 -7.11 19.35 -4.44
N ILE A 65 -8.04 18.71 -3.72
CA ILE A 65 -7.74 17.84 -2.58
C ILE A 65 -6.94 16.61 -3.02
N GLU A 66 -7.33 15.97 -4.11
CA GLU A 66 -6.61 14.80 -4.61
C GLU A 66 -5.24 15.14 -5.15
N GLU A 67 -5.08 16.26 -5.85
CA GLU A 67 -3.75 16.72 -6.32
C GLU A 67 -2.83 17.04 -5.14
N ILE A 68 -3.29 17.69 -4.08
CA ILE A 68 -2.49 17.92 -2.87
C ILE A 68 -2.02 16.58 -2.27
N ALA A 69 -2.90 15.58 -2.19
CA ALA A 69 -2.53 14.27 -1.65
C ALA A 69 -1.49 13.57 -2.54
N ARG A 70 -1.65 13.64 -3.86
CA ARG A 70 -0.69 13.08 -4.83
C ARG A 70 0.67 13.76 -4.76
N ASP A 71 0.69 15.09 -4.73
CA ASP A 71 1.93 15.87 -4.66
C ASP A 71 2.69 15.63 -3.37
N ARG A 72 1.98 15.62 -2.23
CA ARG A 72 2.60 15.31 -0.93
C ARG A 72 3.14 13.88 -0.87
N ALA A 73 2.43 12.90 -1.44
CA ALA A 73 2.92 11.52 -1.55
C ALA A 73 4.21 11.43 -2.35
N LYS A 74 4.25 12.10 -3.52
CA LYS A 74 5.46 12.19 -4.35
C LYS A 74 6.62 12.85 -3.60
N GLN A 75 6.37 13.96 -2.92
CA GLN A 75 7.40 14.68 -2.17
C GLN A 75 7.93 13.87 -0.98
N LEU A 76 7.05 13.20 -0.23
CA LEU A 76 7.43 12.45 0.96
C LEU A 76 8.34 11.26 0.63
N PHE A 77 8.06 10.56 -0.46
CA PHE A 77 8.76 9.33 -0.84
C PHE A 77 9.73 9.49 -2.02
N GLY A 78 9.82 10.69 -2.62
CA GLY A 78 10.68 10.92 -3.79
C GLY A 78 10.18 10.24 -5.06
N ALA A 79 8.88 9.95 -5.17
CA ALA A 79 8.29 9.31 -6.32
C ALA A 79 7.90 10.32 -7.41
N LYS A 80 7.94 9.89 -8.70
CA LYS A 80 7.46 10.70 -9.82
C LYS A 80 5.94 10.66 -9.96
N PHE A 81 5.34 9.51 -9.67
CA PHE A 81 3.90 9.25 -9.82
C PHE A 81 3.34 8.63 -8.54
N ALA A 82 2.11 9.05 -8.19
CA ALA A 82 1.38 8.53 -7.04
C ALA A 82 -0.10 8.35 -7.41
N ASN A 83 -0.68 7.19 -7.06
CA ASN A 83 -2.12 6.98 -7.06
C ASN A 83 -2.59 6.84 -5.61
N VAL A 84 -3.48 7.73 -5.18
CA VAL A 84 -3.97 7.82 -3.79
C VAL A 84 -5.41 7.29 -3.65
N GLN A 85 -5.98 6.74 -4.72
CA GLN A 85 -7.37 6.26 -4.75
C GLN A 85 -7.59 4.86 -4.14
N PRO A 86 -6.61 3.94 -4.01
CA PRO A 86 -6.88 2.62 -3.43
C PRO A 86 -7.57 2.72 -2.07
N HIS A 87 -8.71 2.01 -1.92
CA HIS A 87 -9.51 2.00 -0.70
C HIS A 87 -8.81 1.26 0.45
N SER A 88 -7.89 0.36 0.14
CA SER A 88 -7.13 -0.44 1.10
C SER A 88 -5.76 -0.84 0.55
N GLY A 89 -4.88 -1.36 1.42
CA GLY A 89 -3.63 -1.98 1.00
C GLY A 89 -3.84 -3.19 0.08
N SER A 90 -4.86 -4.00 0.33
CA SER A 90 -5.19 -5.15 -0.52
C SER A 90 -5.57 -4.72 -1.94
N GLN A 91 -6.34 -3.63 -2.09
CA GLN A 91 -6.68 -3.08 -3.41
C GLN A 91 -5.48 -2.39 -4.07
N ALA A 92 -4.59 -1.77 -3.30
CA ALA A 92 -3.32 -1.27 -3.82
C ALA A 92 -2.47 -2.41 -4.41
N ASN A 93 -2.34 -3.52 -3.68
CA ASN A 93 -1.62 -4.70 -4.16
C ASN A 93 -2.31 -5.33 -5.38
N MET A 94 -3.64 -5.46 -5.37
CA MET A 94 -4.39 -5.95 -6.53
C MET A 94 -4.15 -5.05 -7.76
N GLY A 95 -4.15 -3.74 -7.58
CA GLY A 95 -3.86 -2.79 -8.64
C GLY A 95 -2.45 -2.96 -9.20
N ALA A 96 -1.45 -3.13 -8.33
CA ALA A 96 -0.06 -3.35 -8.72
C ALA A 96 0.10 -4.66 -9.52
N TYR A 97 -0.48 -5.76 -9.04
CA TYR A 97 -0.44 -7.04 -9.77
C TYR A 97 -1.08 -6.92 -11.14
N ARG A 98 -2.30 -6.39 -11.24
CA ARG A 98 -3.03 -6.27 -12.51
C ARG A 98 -2.41 -5.27 -13.49
N ALA A 99 -1.60 -4.32 -13.01
CA ALA A 99 -0.87 -3.41 -13.89
C ALA A 99 0.37 -4.07 -14.52
N LEU A 100 0.95 -5.09 -13.86
CA LEU A 100 2.21 -5.71 -14.24
C LEU A 100 2.05 -7.13 -14.80
N LEU A 101 0.98 -7.85 -14.44
CA LEU A 101 0.82 -9.28 -14.65
C LEU A 101 -0.47 -9.63 -15.39
N ASN A 102 -0.46 -10.81 -16.00
CA ASN A 102 -1.64 -11.52 -16.46
C ASN A 102 -2.03 -12.62 -15.45
N PRO A 103 -3.32 -13.00 -15.38
CA PRO A 103 -3.73 -14.15 -14.57
C PRO A 103 -2.92 -15.40 -14.92
N GLY A 104 -2.47 -16.12 -13.90
CA GLY A 104 -1.63 -17.31 -14.04
C GLY A 104 -0.13 -17.05 -14.10
N ASP A 105 0.32 -15.79 -14.17
CA ASP A 105 1.74 -15.47 -14.11
C ASP A 105 2.35 -15.93 -12.78
N LYS A 106 3.62 -16.35 -12.83
CA LYS A 106 4.38 -16.77 -11.65
C LYS A 106 4.85 -15.57 -10.82
N VAL A 107 4.66 -15.64 -9.52
CA VAL A 107 5.07 -14.61 -8.57
C VAL A 107 5.87 -15.23 -7.44
N LEU A 108 6.96 -14.60 -7.03
CA LEU A 108 7.75 -14.98 -5.87
C LEU A 108 7.50 -13.99 -4.72
N GLY A 109 6.99 -14.47 -3.59
CA GLY A 109 6.65 -13.66 -2.43
C GLY A 109 7.14 -14.26 -1.11
N MET A 110 7.12 -13.47 -0.04
CA MET A 110 7.52 -13.95 1.29
C MET A 110 6.44 -14.86 1.89
N ASN A 111 6.85 -16.04 2.38
CA ASN A 111 5.98 -16.98 3.09
C ASN A 111 5.27 -16.30 4.27
N LEU A 112 3.97 -16.55 4.42
CA LEU A 112 3.14 -15.96 5.47
C LEU A 112 3.68 -16.27 6.87
N SER A 113 4.13 -17.50 7.11
CA SER A 113 4.67 -17.94 8.40
C SER A 113 6.04 -17.31 8.74
N HIS A 114 6.73 -16.76 7.74
CA HIS A 114 8.00 -16.05 7.88
C HIS A 114 7.85 -14.53 7.90
N GLY A 115 6.61 -14.03 7.93
CA GLY A 115 6.31 -12.60 8.03
C GLY A 115 5.67 -11.98 6.79
N GLY A 116 5.30 -12.75 5.77
CA GLY A 116 4.58 -12.27 4.60
C GLY A 116 3.19 -11.71 4.91
N HIS A 117 2.49 -11.24 3.90
CA HIS A 117 1.11 -10.74 4.01
C HIS A 117 0.14 -11.67 3.24
N LEU A 118 -1.14 -11.67 3.62
CA LEU A 118 -2.17 -12.46 2.92
C LEU A 118 -2.23 -12.18 1.42
N THR A 119 -2.01 -10.94 0.99
CA THR A 119 -1.97 -10.54 -0.42
C THR A 119 -0.67 -10.90 -1.12
N HIS A 120 0.24 -11.62 -0.46
CA HIS A 120 1.46 -12.16 -1.04
C HIS A 120 1.34 -13.66 -1.33
N GLY A 121 0.19 -14.10 -1.86
CA GLY A 121 0.00 -15.46 -2.36
C GLY A 121 -0.82 -16.40 -1.49
N HIS A 122 -1.44 -15.94 -0.40
CA HIS A 122 -2.26 -16.83 0.43
C HIS A 122 -3.40 -17.47 -0.40
N PRO A 123 -3.62 -18.80 -0.33
CA PRO A 123 -4.56 -19.52 -1.21
C PRO A 123 -6.01 -19.04 -1.18
N LEU A 124 -6.45 -18.45 -0.06
CA LEU A 124 -7.81 -17.88 0.06
C LEU A 124 -7.90 -16.43 -0.45
N ASN A 125 -6.75 -15.78 -0.67
CA ASN A 125 -6.70 -14.41 -1.16
C ASN A 125 -6.77 -14.38 -2.69
N PHE A 126 -7.19 -13.24 -3.27
CA PHE A 126 -7.19 -13.06 -4.73
C PHE A 126 -5.81 -13.36 -5.33
N SER A 127 -4.73 -12.98 -4.64
CA SER A 127 -3.36 -13.17 -5.15
C SER A 127 -3.02 -14.64 -5.37
N GLY A 128 -3.36 -15.53 -4.41
CA GLY A 128 -3.14 -16.96 -4.55
C GLY A 128 -4.15 -17.68 -5.46
N LYS A 129 -5.25 -16.99 -5.85
CA LYS A 129 -6.24 -17.53 -6.79
C LYS A 129 -5.97 -17.13 -8.24
N ASP A 130 -5.48 -15.90 -8.43
CA ASP A 130 -5.30 -15.30 -9.76
C ASP A 130 -3.90 -15.58 -10.33
N TYR A 131 -2.89 -15.88 -9.47
CA TYR A 131 -1.49 -16.05 -9.85
C TYR A 131 -0.88 -17.31 -9.25
N GLU A 132 0.19 -17.81 -9.88
CA GLU A 132 0.97 -18.96 -9.40
C GLU A 132 2.07 -18.47 -8.45
N PHE A 133 1.84 -18.57 -7.13
CA PHE A 133 2.78 -18.07 -6.12
C PHE A 133 3.79 -19.14 -5.69
N TYR A 134 5.04 -18.71 -5.65
CA TYR A 134 6.18 -19.38 -5.02
C TYR A 134 6.64 -18.57 -3.83
N GLU A 135 7.26 -19.22 -2.86
CA GLU A 135 7.58 -18.60 -1.57
C GLU A 135 9.08 -18.57 -1.33
N TYR A 136 9.55 -17.47 -0.76
CA TYR A 136 10.84 -17.39 -0.09
C TYR A 136 10.62 -17.13 1.41
N GLY A 137 11.66 -17.42 2.22
CA GLY A 137 11.57 -17.25 3.67
C GLY A 137 12.82 -16.61 4.26
N VAL A 138 12.97 -16.84 5.55
CA VAL A 138 14.19 -16.50 6.30
C VAL A 138 15.02 -17.75 6.53
N SER A 139 16.34 -17.59 6.66
CA SER A 139 17.24 -18.66 7.06
C SER A 139 16.88 -19.13 8.46
N GLN A 140 16.89 -20.45 8.68
CA GLN A 140 16.63 -21.03 10.00
C GLN A 140 17.74 -20.70 11.02
N GLU A 141 18.97 -20.51 10.54
CA GLU A 141 20.12 -20.26 11.41
C GLU A 141 20.19 -18.79 11.86
N THR A 142 19.91 -17.86 10.94
CA THR A 142 20.11 -16.42 11.16
C THR A 142 18.81 -15.66 11.40
N GLU A 143 17.67 -16.26 11.09
CA GLU A 143 16.34 -15.62 11.06
C GLU A 143 16.29 -14.37 10.16
N MET A 144 17.19 -14.30 9.19
CA MET A 144 17.28 -13.21 8.23
C MET A 144 16.90 -13.66 6.83
N ILE A 145 16.46 -12.70 6.01
CA ILE A 145 16.22 -12.91 4.58
C ILE A 145 17.54 -13.33 3.93
N ASP A 146 17.53 -14.49 3.25
CA ASP A 146 18.66 -15.03 2.50
C ASP A 146 18.51 -14.68 1.02
N TYR A 147 19.25 -13.68 0.57
CA TYR A 147 19.18 -13.17 -0.80
C TYR A 147 19.77 -14.14 -1.82
N GLU A 148 20.71 -15.01 -1.43
CA GLU A 148 21.26 -16.05 -2.32
C GLU A 148 20.22 -17.13 -2.57
N ALA A 149 19.58 -17.63 -1.52
CA ALA A 149 18.47 -18.56 -1.65
C ALA A 149 17.31 -17.97 -2.47
N ILE A 150 16.98 -16.69 -2.30
CA ILE A 150 15.96 -16.01 -3.12
C ILE A 150 16.38 -16.01 -4.60
N PHE A 151 17.65 -15.73 -4.89
CA PHE A 151 18.13 -15.75 -6.28
C PHE A 151 18.06 -17.16 -6.90
N GLU A 152 18.43 -18.19 -6.15
CA GLU A 152 18.31 -19.58 -6.60
C GLU A 152 16.86 -19.95 -6.95
N ILE A 153 15.92 -19.66 -6.04
CA ILE A 153 14.48 -19.89 -6.27
C ILE A 153 14.00 -19.08 -7.49
N ALA A 154 14.34 -17.79 -7.55
CA ALA A 154 13.92 -16.94 -8.67
C ALA A 154 14.49 -17.41 -10.00
N ASN A 155 15.73 -17.93 -10.00
CA ASN A 155 16.37 -18.44 -11.21
C ASN A 155 15.75 -19.77 -11.69
N GLU A 156 15.28 -20.62 -10.78
CA GLU A 156 14.54 -21.84 -11.10
C GLU A 156 13.12 -21.56 -11.58
N VAL A 157 12.38 -20.74 -10.81
CA VAL A 157 10.95 -20.46 -11.04
C VAL A 157 10.73 -19.55 -12.24
N LYS A 158 11.65 -18.58 -12.47
CA LYS A 158 11.51 -17.50 -13.46
C LYS A 158 10.19 -16.73 -13.27
N PRO A 159 9.98 -16.10 -12.10
CA PRO A 159 8.76 -15.37 -11.85
C PRO A 159 8.68 -14.12 -12.74
N ALA A 160 7.46 -13.71 -13.09
CA ALA A 160 7.23 -12.42 -13.74
C ALA A 160 7.32 -11.25 -12.75
N LEU A 161 7.09 -11.52 -11.45
CA LEU A 161 7.14 -10.53 -10.37
C LEU A 161 7.78 -11.11 -9.10
N ILE A 162 8.65 -10.33 -8.48
CA ILE A 162 9.12 -10.57 -7.10
C ILE A 162 8.46 -9.53 -6.19
N VAL A 163 7.85 -10.00 -5.10
CA VAL A 163 7.22 -9.16 -4.07
C VAL A 163 8.11 -9.14 -2.84
N ALA A 164 8.62 -7.96 -2.49
CA ALA A 164 9.35 -7.72 -1.25
C ALA A 164 8.48 -6.92 -0.27
N GLY A 165 8.80 -7.03 1.02
CA GLY A 165 8.04 -6.42 2.11
C GLY A 165 7.42 -7.48 3.01
N ALA A 166 7.19 -7.12 4.25
CA ALA A 166 6.73 -8.04 5.28
C ALA A 166 5.82 -7.36 6.30
N SER A 167 4.95 -8.15 6.93
CA SER A 167 4.09 -7.72 8.04
C SER A 167 4.77 -7.92 9.40
N ALA A 168 5.65 -8.91 9.52
CA ALA A 168 6.23 -9.33 10.79
C ALA A 168 7.73 -9.68 10.67
N TYR A 169 8.49 -8.88 9.96
CA TYR A 169 9.95 -9.01 9.85
C TYR A 169 10.64 -7.81 10.51
N PRO A 170 11.37 -7.97 11.62
CA PRO A 170 11.87 -6.87 12.43
C PRO A 170 13.26 -6.35 12.00
N ARG A 171 13.79 -6.81 10.89
CA ARG A 171 15.10 -6.44 10.37
C ARG A 171 14.99 -5.51 9.16
N ALA A 172 16.06 -4.82 8.82
CA ALA A 172 16.15 -4.05 7.59
C ALA A 172 16.03 -4.97 6.36
N ILE A 173 15.29 -4.52 5.35
CA ILE A 173 15.15 -5.20 4.06
C ILE A 173 16.01 -4.43 3.05
N ASP A 174 16.88 -5.14 2.34
CA ASP A 174 17.72 -4.56 1.29
C ASP A 174 17.00 -4.63 -0.07
N PHE A 175 16.32 -3.57 -0.43
CA PHE A 175 15.58 -3.48 -1.69
C PHE A 175 16.50 -3.42 -2.92
N LYS A 176 17.74 -2.97 -2.75
CA LYS A 176 18.74 -3.00 -3.81
C LYS A 176 19.07 -4.42 -4.23
N LYS A 177 19.28 -5.31 -3.24
CA LYS A 177 19.53 -6.73 -3.53
C LYS A 177 18.32 -7.39 -4.20
N PHE A 178 17.11 -7.10 -3.76
CA PHE A 178 15.88 -7.56 -4.45
C PHE A 178 15.82 -7.09 -5.90
N ARG A 179 16.20 -5.83 -6.16
CA ARG A 179 16.25 -5.29 -7.53
C ARG A 179 17.29 -6.01 -8.38
N GLU A 180 18.48 -6.24 -7.86
CA GLU A 180 19.53 -6.99 -8.56
C GLU A 180 19.10 -8.42 -8.90
N ILE A 181 18.36 -9.08 -8.03
CA ILE A 181 17.79 -10.41 -8.29
C ILE A 181 16.73 -10.32 -9.39
N ALA A 182 15.80 -9.38 -9.27
CA ALA A 182 14.73 -9.20 -10.25
C ALA A 182 15.29 -8.93 -11.65
N ASP A 183 16.28 -8.06 -11.78
CA ASP A 183 16.93 -7.75 -13.04
C ASP A 183 17.63 -8.97 -13.66
N LYS A 184 18.30 -9.80 -12.85
CA LYS A 184 18.98 -11.02 -13.33
C LYS A 184 18.02 -12.06 -13.90
N VAL A 185 16.79 -12.14 -13.41
CA VAL A 185 15.79 -13.12 -13.87
C VAL A 185 14.77 -12.52 -14.83
N GLY A 186 14.82 -11.21 -15.08
CA GLY A 186 13.89 -10.49 -15.95
C GLY A 186 12.51 -10.28 -15.33
N ALA A 187 12.42 -10.24 -14.00
CA ALA A 187 11.18 -10.02 -13.26
C ALA A 187 10.96 -8.53 -12.94
N TYR A 188 9.71 -8.15 -12.76
CA TYR A 188 9.39 -6.91 -12.04
C TYR A 188 9.72 -7.05 -10.54
N LEU A 189 9.98 -5.92 -9.88
CA LEU A 189 10.05 -5.83 -8.42
C LEU A 189 8.91 -4.95 -7.91
N MET A 190 8.06 -5.51 -7.07
CA MET A 190 7.07 -4.79 -6.27
C MET A 190 7.52 -4.77 -4.82
N VAL A 191 7.37 -3.65 -4.15
CA VAL A 191 7.59 -3.55 -2.71
C VAL A 191 6.32 -3.10 -2.00
N ASP A 192 5.82 -3.92 -1.08
CA ASP A 192 4.78 -3.55 -0.12
C ASP A 192 5.46 -3.04 1.16
N MET A 193 5.52 -1.71 1.32
CA MET A 193 6.16 -1.09 2.47
C MET A 193 5.19 -0.75 3.62
N ALA A 194 3.97 -1.31 3.62
CA ALA A 194 2.90 -0.92 4.52
C ALA A 194 3.30 -0.85 6.00
N HIS A 195 4.06 -1.83 6.49
CA HIS A 195 4.50 -1.86 7.89
C HIS A 195 5.67 -0.91 8.22
N ILE A 196 6.48 -0.56 7.24
CA ILE A 196 7.68 0.26 7.43
C ILE A 196 7.58 1.66 6.80
N ALA A 197 6.45 2.01 6.19
CA ALA A 197 6.29 3.25 5.45
C ALA A 197 6.59 4.51 6.29
N GLY A 198 6.27 4.49 7.58
CA GLY A 198 6.63 5.56 8.50
C GLY A 198 8.13 5.67 8.74
N LEU A 199 8.84 4.54 8.82
CA LEU A 199 10.31 4.51 8.94
C LEU A 199 10.97 5.01 7.64
N VAL A 200 10.44 4.61 6.49
CA VAL A 200 10.91 5.10 5.18
C VAL A 200 10.71 6.61 5.07
N ALA A 201 9.54 7.12 5.43
CA ALA A 201 9.23 8.55 5.43
C ALA A 201 10.14 9.35 6.37
N ALA A 202 10.57 8.76 7.47
CA ALA A 202 11.50 9.35 8.43
C ALA A 202 12.99 9.18 8.05
N GLY A 203 13.31 8.50 6.95
CA GLY A 203 14.69 8.21 6.55
C GLY A 203 15.40 7.16 7.41
N LEU A 204 14.64 6.37 8.18
CA LEU A 204 15.17 5.34 9.09
C LEU A 204 15.21 3.94 8.46
N HIS A 205 14.69 3.80 7.26
CA HIS A 205 14.76 2.57 6.46
C HIS A 205 15.02 2.94 5.01
N GLN A 206 15.67 2.04 4.25
CA GLN A 206 15.91 2.22 2.82
C GLN A 206 14.60 2.53 2.09
N ASN A 207 14.62 3.53 1.21
CA ASN A 207 13.44 3.89 0.43
C ASN A 207 13.30 2.94 -0.77
N PRO A 208 12.21 2.15 -0.86
CA PRO A 208 12.02 1.22 -1.97
C PRO A 208 11.74 1.89 -3.31
N VAL A 209 11.30 3.15 -3.34
CA VAL A 209 10.96 3.89 -4.57
C VAL A 209 12.17 4.02 -5.51
N ASP A 210 13.38 4.01 -4.95
CA ASP A 210 14.62 4.10 -5.74
C ASP A 210 14.95 2.79 -6.48
N TYR A 211 14.35 1.68 -6.08
CA TYR A 211 14.70 0.34 -6.56
C TYR A 211 13.54 -0.41 -7.21
N ALA A 212 12.34 -0.28 -6.67
CA ALA A 212 11.17 -1.02 -7.13
C ALA A 212 10.55 -0.41 -8.40
N HIS A 213 9.96 -1.27 -9.23
CA HIS A 213 9.13 -0.81 -10.36
C HIS A 213 7.82 -0.21 -9.86
N ILE A 214 7.28 -0.77 -8.78
CA ILE A 214 6.06 -0.30 -8.14
C ILE A 214 6.15 -0.49 -6.62
N VAL A 215 5.67 0.49 -5.87
CA VAL A 215 5.63 0.45 -4.41
C VAL A 215 4.21 0.63 -3.94
N THR A 216 3.75 -0.24 -3.07
CA THR A 216 2.44 -0.13 -2.42
C THR A 216 2.58 0.14 -0.93
N THR A 217 1.59 0.77 -0.34
CA THR A 217 1.50 0.95 1.10
C THR A 217 0.07 1.13 1.56
N THR A 218 -0.17 0.87 2.84
CA THR A 218 -1.33 1.39 3.55
C THR A 218 -1.01 2.78 4.11
N THR A 219 -2.05 3.53 4.44
CA THR A 219 -1.89 4.87 5.04
C THR A 219 -2.15 4.92 6.54
N HIS A 220 -2.61 3.81 7.15
CA HIS A 220 -3.12 3.76 8.52
C HIS A 220 -2.26 2.98 9.53
N LYS A 221 -1.10 2.46 9.11
CA LYS A 221 -0.17 1.75 10.00
C LYS A 221 0.88 2.72 10.56
N THR A 222 2.16 2.51 10.27
CA THR A 222 3.23 3.41 10.71
C THR A 222 3.13 4.82 10.14
N LEU A 223 2.43 5.03 9.01
CA LEU A 223 2.13 6.37 8.50
C LEU A 223 1.08 7.13 9.33
N ARG A 224 0.34 6.47 10.23
CA ARG A 224 -0.57 7.12 11.17
C ARG A 224 -1.67 7.98 10.52
N GLY A 225 -2.20 7.54 9.39
CA GLY A 225 -3.26 8.24 8.65
C GLY A 225 -4.58 7.49 8.59
N PRO A 226 -5.50 7.89 7.71
CA PRO A 226 -6.78 7.22 7.53
C PRO A 226 -6.59 5.83 6.93
N ARG A 227 -7.56 4.94 7.15
CA ARG A 227 -7.53 3.62 6.53
C ARG A 227 -7.70 3.75 5.01
N GLY A 228 -6.69 3.27 4.29
CA GLY A 228 -6.64 3.33 2.84
C GLY A 228 -5.33 2.76 2.30
N GLY A 229 -5.15 2.78 0.99
CA GLY A 229 -3.93 2.39 0.30
C GLY A 229 -3.39 3.50 -0.58
N MET A 230 -2.15 3.33 -1.04
CA MET A 230 -1.47 4.23 -1.95
C MET A 230 -0.46 3.45 -2.78
N ILE A 231 -0.22 3.89 -4.00
CA ILE A 231 0.74 3.26 -4.91
C ILE A 231 1.66 4.34 -5.49
N LEU A 232 2.94 4.02 -5.57
CA LEU A 232 4.00 4.90 -6.04
C LEU A 232 4.80 4.20 -7.14
N THR A 233 5.25 4.96 -8.13
CA THR A 233 6.19 4.46 -9.16
C THR A 233 6.98 5.61 -9.76
N ASN A 234 8.14 5.29 -10.34
CA ASN A 234 8.94 6.23 -11.14
C ASN A 234 8.78 6.01 -12.65
N ASP A 235 8.01 4.99 -13.04
CA ASP A 235 7.75 4.61 -14.43
C ASP A 235 6.40 5.16 -14.92
N GLU A 236 6.41 5.94 -15.99
CA GLU A 236 5.22 6.59 -16.54
C GLU A 236 4.26 5.60 -17.20
N GLU A 237 4.79 4.54 -17.85
CA GLU A 237 3.94 3.52 -18.47
C GLU A 237 3.20 2.71 -17.40
N ILE A 238 3.91 2.34 -16.33
CA ILE A 238 3.29 1.66 -15.19
C ILE A 238 2.25 2.55 -14.53
N ALA A 239 2.54 3.85 -14.31
CA ALA A 239 1.58 4.80 -13.74
C ALA A 239 0.31 4.92 -14.60
N THR A 240 0.47 5.00 -15.91
CA THR A 240 -0.66 5.08 -16.85
C THR A 240 -1.53 3.81 -16.84
N LYS A 241 -0.91 2.63 -16.81
CA LYS A 241 -1.61 1.35 -16.69
C LYS A 241 -2.33 1.24 -15.35
N LEU A 242 -1.62 1.62 -14.28
CA LEU A 242 -2.13 1.56 -12.92
C LEU A 242 -3.39 2.42 -12.74
N ASP A 243 -3.40 3.65 -13.24
CA ASP A 243 -4.56 4.53 -13.14
C ASP A 243 -5.80 3.89 -13.79
N LYS A 244 -5.64 3.26 -14.97
CA LYS A 244 -6.72 2.54 -15.65
C LYS A 244 -7.16 1.28 -14.90
N VAL A 245 -6.22 0.59 -14.27
CA VAL A 245 -6.51 -0.60 -13.47
C VAL A 245 -7.26 -0.24 -12.19
N ILE A 246 -6.87 0.82 -11.51
CA ILE A 246 -7.59 1.29 -10.32
C ILE A 246 -8.98 1.77 -10.70
N PHE A 247 -9.08 2.73 -11.61
CA PHE A 247 -10.37 3.19 -12.12
C PHE A 247 -10.38 3.20 -13.66
N PRO A 248 -11.34 2.54 -14.29
CA PRO A 248 -12.50 1.82 -13.73
C PRO A 248 -12.25 0.32 -13.45
N GLY A 249 -11.00 -0.15 -13.48
CA GLY A 249 -10.69 -1.57 -13.53
C GLY A 249 -11.13 -2.37 -12.29
N ILE A 250 -10.85 -1.88 -11.08
CA ILE A 250 -11.16 -2.58 -9.82
C ILE A 250 -11.96 -1.74 -8.82
N GLN A 251 -12.06 -0.44 -9.03
CA GLN A 251 -12.82 0.49 -8.17
C GLN A 251 -13.73 1.38 -9.02
N GLY A 252 -14.82 1.88 -8.40
CA GLY A 252 -15.63 2.99 -8.87
C GLY A 252 -15.17 4.30 -8.23
N GLY A 253 -16.13 5.07 -7.64
CA GLY A 253 -15.82 6.35 -7.00
C GLY A 253 -14.79 6.26 -5.89
N PRO A 254 -13.78 7.14 -5.88
CA PRO A 254 -12.83 7.22 -4.79
C PRO A 254 -13.48 7.75 -3.51
N LEU A 255 -12.90 7.41 -2.37
CA LEU A 255 -13.36 7.87 -1.05
C LEU A 255 -12.73 9.25 -0.75
N MET A 256 -13.39 10.33 -1.19
CA MET A 256 -12.81 11.67 -1.13
C MET A 256 -12.51 12.15 0.29
N HIS A 257 -13.30 11.75 1.29
CA HIS A 257 -13.03 12.02 2.71
C HIS A 257 -11.77 11.29 3.22
N VAL A 258 -11.48 10.09 2.70
CA VAL A 258 -10.23 9.38 3.00
C VAL A 258 -9.04 10.03 2.30
N ILE A 259 -9.19 10.41 1.01
CA ILE A 259 -8.13 11.10 0.26
C ILE A 259 -7.81 12.44 0.91
N GLY A 260 -8.84 13.20 1.31
CA GLY A 260 -8.66 14.45 2.05
C GLY A 260 -7.93 14.25 3.38
N ALA A 261 -8.16 13.14 4.08
CA ALA A 261 -7.44 12.83 5.30
C ALA A 261 -6.00 12.33 5.04
N LYS A 262 -5.74 11.67 3.91
CA LYS A 262 -4.38 11.25 3.51
C LYS A 262 -3.42 12.43 3.36
N GLN A 263 -3.87 13.55 2.82
CA GLN A 263 -3.01 14.73 2.66
C GLN A 263 -2.42 15.23 3.98
N LEU A 264 -3.13 15.10 5.10
CA LEU A 264 -2.66 15.58 6.41
C LEU A 264 -1.48 14.75 6.94
N LEU A 265 -1.49 13.44 6.73
CA LEU A 265 -0.37 12.57 7.13
C LEU A 265 0.87 12.75 6.25
N LEU A 266 0.67 13.12 4.97
CA LEU A 266 1.72 13.28 3.97
C LEU A 266 2.38 14.66 4.03
N GLU A 267 1.92 15.56 4.88
CA GLU A 267 2.55 16.86 5.08
C GLU A 267 3.92 16.70 5.74
N LYS A 268 4.96 17.11 5.02
CA LYS A 268 6.33 17.09 5.55
C LYS A 268 6.43 18.19 6.63
N ARG A 269 6.52 17.79 7.90
CA ARG A 269 6.76 18.70 9.03
C ARG A 269 8.25 18.89 9.28
#